data_1fa5ad470f77a4fa9c9d652cc9b21caf
#
_entry.id   1fa5ad470f77a4fa9c9d652cc9b21caf
#
_cell.length_a   1.000
_cell.length_b   1.000
_cell.length_c   1.000
_cell.angle_alpha   90.00
_cell.angle_beta   90.00
_cell.angle_gamma   90.00
#
_symmetry.space_group_name_H-M   'P 1'
#
loop_
_entity.id
_entity.type
_entity.pdbx_description
1 polymer ?
#
loop_
_entity_poly.entity_id
_entity_poly.type
_entity_poly.pdbx_seq_one_letter_code
_entity_poly.pdbx_strand_id
1 'polypeptide(L)'
;MNAIDIRGLCKKYPTFALQDVSFSVPQGAVMGFIGRNGAGKSTTLKSMLGLVHPDAGEVEILGRSFAAEEKSIKENIGVVLGGIDFYPKKKIAVLTDVTRRFYTNWDQEKYRHYLHLFGIDEKKRVDQLSSGMQVKYMIALALSHNAALLILDEPTSGLDPVSRDELTELLGRIAADGRRSVLFSTHITSDLEKCASHIAFIKDGQIQYTGTMDGFRAHYAYLRQGDAPMTL
;
A
#
# COMPACT_ATOMS: atom_id res chain seq x y z
N MET A 1 -8.75 10.78 -13.50
CA MET A 1 -8.03 11.43 -12.38
C MET A 1 -7.22 10.36 -11.67
N ASN A 2 -6.00 10.67 -11.22
CA ASN A 2 -5.15 9.72 -10.53
C ASN A 2 -5.19 9.96 -9.02
N ALA A 3 -5.13 8.87 -8.24
CA ALA A 3 -4.96 8.93 -6.80
C ALA A 3 -3.50 9.15 -6.42
N ILE A 4 -2.57 8.69 -7.26
CA ILE A 4 -1.14 8.93 -7.15
C ILE A 4 -0.58 9.20 -8.53
N ASP A 5 0.32 10.19 -8.64
CA ASP A 5 1.19 10.43 -9.78
C ASP A 5 2.63 10.58 -9.28
N ILE A 6 3.53 9.75 -9.78
CA ILE A 6 4.97 9.81 -9.51
C ILE A 6 5.68 10.05 -10.82
N ARG A 7 6.56 11.06 -10.87
CA ARG A 7 7.32 11.44 -12.06
C ARG A 7 8.80 11.61 -11.72
N GLY A 8 9.64 10.83 -12.38
CA GLY A 8 11.08 10.96 -12.30
C GLY A 8 11.68 10.74 -10.91
N LEU A 9 11.04 9.92 -10.05
CA LEU A 9 11.51 9.74 -8.69
C LEU A 9 12.86 9.04 -8.66
N CYS A 10 13.87 9.70 -8.10
CA CYS A 10 15.22 9.21 -7.95
C CYS A 10 15.65 9.16 -6.50
N LYS A 11 16.39 8.11 -6.12
CA LYS A 11 17.06 8.02 -4.82
C LYS A 11 18.30 7.16 -4.93
N LYS A 12 19.45 7.70 -4.55
CA LYS A 12 20.74 7.01 -4.64
C LYS A 12 21.23 6.59 -3.27
N TYR A 13 21.68 5.35 -3.18
CA TYR A 13 22.42 4.76 -2.05
C TYR A 13 23.76 4.18 -2.55
N PRO A 14 24.71 3.84 -1.69
CA PRO A 14 26.00 3.29 -2.12
C PRO A 14 25.92 2.04 -2.99
N THR A 15 24.93 1.17 -2.75
CA THR A 15 24.78 -0.13 -3.42
C THR A 15 23.48 -0.27 -4.22
N PHE A 16 22.62 0.76 -4.24
CA PHE A 16 21.31 0.71 -4.88
C PHE A 16 20.86 2.10 -5.30
N ALA A 17 20.07 2.21 -6.37
CA ALA A 17 19.43 3.46 -6.74
C ALA A 17 18.02 3.23 -7.32
N LEU A 18 17.06 4.10 -6.97
CA LEU A 18 15.88 4.33 -7.78
C LEU A 18 16.27 5.27 -8.93
N GLN A 19 15.88 4.90 -10.14
CA GLN A 19 16.25 5.63 -11.37
C GLN A 19 14.98 5.94 -12.17
N ASP A 20 14.58 7.21 -12.17
CA ASP A 20 13.47 7.72 -12.95
C ASP A 20 12.16 6.91 -12.77
N VAL A 21 11.83 6.58 -11.53
CA VAL A 21 10.61 5.82 -11.21
C VAL A 21 9.40 6.68 -11.48
N SER A 22 8.60 6.30 -12.47
CA SER A 22 7.41 7.02 -12.91
C SER A 22 6.24 6.06 -13.11
N PHE A 23 5.13 6.29 -12.41
CA PHE A 23 3.86 5.56 -12.60
C PHE A 23 2.70 6.30 -11.96
N SER A 24 1.48 5.95 -12.35
CA SER A 24 0.25 6.54 -11.81
C SER A 24 -0.70 5.46 -11.30
N VAL A 25 -1.40 5.75 -10.20
CA VAL A 25 -2.49 4.93 -9.66
C VAL A 25 -3.82 5.60 -10.02
N PRO A 26 -4.68 5.01 -10.86
CA PRO A 26 -5.99 5.57 -11.15
C PRO A 26 -6.87 5.66 -9.90
N GLN A 27 -7.72 6.67 -9.84
CA GLN A 27 -8.71 6.77 -8.76
C GLN A 27 -9.68 5.59 -8.80
N GLY A 28 -9.99 5.02 -7.64
CA GLY A 28 -10.87 3.86 -7.50
C GLY A 28 -10.21 2.52 -7.86
N ALA A 29 -8.93 2.51 -8.25
CA ALA A 29 -8.21 1.29 -8.60
C ALA A 29 -7.54 0.63 -7.40
N VAL A 30 -7.39 -0.70 -7.50
CA VAL A 30 -6.41 -1.46 -6.71
C VAL A 30 -5.19 -1.67 -7.60
N MET A 31 -4.06 -1.07 -7.23
CA MET A 31 -2.78 -1.26 -7.93
C MET A 31 -1.82 -2.09 -7.10
N GLY A 32 -1.33 -3.16 -7.70
CA GLY A 32 -0.22 -3.93 -7.17
C GLY A 32 1.12 -3.36 -7.61
N PHE A 33 2.02 -3.10 -6.66
CA PHE A 33 3.40 -2.69 -6.91
C PHE A 33 4.32 -3.89 -6.71
N ILE A 34 4.65 -4.57 -7.81
CA ILE A 34 5.37 -5.84 -7.77
C ILE A 34 6.86 -5.68 -8.06
N GLY A 35 7.66 -6.52 -7.41
CA GLY A 35 9.10 -6.65 -7.66
C GLY A 35 9.74 -7.56 -6.62
N ARG A 36 10.92 -8.08 -6.93
CA ARG A 36 11.68 -8.92 -5.98
C ARG A 36 12.09 -8.12 -4.74
N ASN A 37 12.51 -8.83 -3.69
CA ASN A 37 13.11 -8.18 -2.54
C ASN A 37 14.39 -7.42 -2.97
N GLY A 38 14.51 -6.17 -2.51
CA GLY A 38 15.60 -5.27 -2.93
C GLY A 38 15.35 -4.52 -4.24
N ALA A 39 14.26 -4.78 -5.00
CA ALA A 39 13.99 -4.10 -6.26
C ALA A 39 13.67 -2.59 -6.12
N GLY A 40 13.39 -2.09 -4.90
CA GLY A 40 13.11 -0.68 -4.65
C GLY A 40 11.69 -0.35 -4.20
N LYS A 41 10.81 -1.34 -4.01
CA LYS A 41 9.40 -1.13 -3.62
C LYS A 41 9.26 -0.26 -2.38
N SER A 42 9.79 -0.70 -1.25
CA SER A 42 9.70 0.04 0.02
C SER A 42 10.39 1.39 -0.03
N THR A 43 11.50 1.51 -0.78
CA THR A 43 12.18 2.79 -0.99
C THR A 43 11.29 3.76 -1.76
N THR A 44 10.63 3.31 -2.82
CA THR A 44 9.66 4.12 -3.59
C THR A 44 8.52 4.58 -2.69
N LEU A 45 7.87 3.66 -1.95
CA LEU A 45 6.77 4.01 -1.05
C LEU A 45 7.20 4.99 0.05
N LYS A 46 8.36 4.78 0.66
CA LYS A 46 8.90 5.68 1.68
C LYS A 46 9.27 7.05 1.11
N SER A 47 9.83 7.10 -0.10
CA SER A 47 10.17 8.37 -0.75
C SER A 47 8.93 9.17 -1.12
N MET A 48 7.90 8.54 -1.67
CA MET A 48 6.66 9.24 -2.01
C MET A 48 5.89 9.73 -0.77
N LEU A 49 6.12 9.14 0.41
CA LEU A 49 5.52 9.55 1.69
C LEU A 49 6.40 10.53 2.50
N GLY A 50 7.51 10.99 1.93
CA GLY A 50 8.44 11.89 2.60
C GLY A 50 9.24 11.28 3.76
N LEU A 51 9.15 9.95 3.97
CA LEU A 51 9.92 9.23 5.00
C LEU A 51 11.37 9.01 4.60
N VAL A 52 11.65 9.05 3.31
CA VAL A 52 12.98 9.10 2.71
C VAL A 52 12.97 10.28 1.74
N HIS A 53 13.89 11.21 1.91
CA HIS A 53 13.98 12.36 1.02
C HIS A 53 14.50 11.92 -0.37
N PRO A 54 13.72 12.10 -1.45
CA PRO A 54 14.18 11.78 -2.80
C PRO A 54 15.26 12.76 -3.26
N ASP A 55 16.12 12.33 -4.18
CA ASP A 55 17.16 13.18 -4.75
C ASP A 55 16.63 13.97 -5.96
N ALA A 56 15.56 13.48 -6.61
CA ALA A 56 14.84 14.15 -7.69
C ALA A 56 13.43 13.53 -7.84
N GLY A 57 12.59 14.21 -8.62
CA GLY A 57 11.25 13.76 -8.99
C GLY A 57 10.14 14.48 -8.23
N GLU A 58 8.93 14.28 -8.71
CA GLU A 58 7.72 14.89 -8.18
C GLU A 58 6.70 13.82 -7.78
N VAL A 59 5.97 14.09 -6.71
CA VAL A 59 4.91 13.21 -6.20
C VAL A 59 3.66 14.03 -5.99
N GLU A 60 2.59 13.64 -6.66
CA GLU A 60 1.24 14.13 -6.42
C GLU A 60 0.38 13.02 -5.82
N ILE A 61 -0.34 13.31 -4.76
CA ILE A 61 -1.29 12.38 -4.12
C ILE A 61 -2.64 13.08 -4.00
N LEU A 62 -3.70 12.44 -4.49
CA LEU A 62 -5.06 12.97 -4.55
C LEU A 62 -5.13 14.33 -5.27
N GLY A 63 -4.32 14.50 -6.33
CA GLY A 63 -4.22 15.73 -7.13
C GLY A 63 -3.49 16.88 -6.45
N ARG A 64 -2.73 16.63 -5.38
CA ARG A 64 -1.99 17.63 -4.60
C ARG A 64 -0.50 17.29 -4.56
N SER A 65 0.34 18.31 -4.65
CA SER A 65 1.79 18.16 -4.48
C SER A 65 2.11 17.71 -3.04
N PHE A 66 2.77 16.59 -2.89
CA PHE A 66 3.16 16.08 -1.57
C PHE A 66 4.10 17.06 -0.85
N ALA A 67 5.03 17.66 -1.56
CA ALA A 67 5.98 18.63 -0.99
C ALA A 67 5.31 19.89 -0.44
N ALA A 68 4.20 20.32 -1.05
CA ALA A 68 3.50 21.56 -0.65
C ALA A 68 2.38 21.31 0.37
N GLU A 69 1.71 20.14 0.31
CA GLU A 69 0.47 19.89 1.06
C GLU A 69 0.54 18.60 1.91
N GLU A 70 1.72 18.23 2.38
CA GLU A 70 1.98 16.98 3.11
C GLU A 70 0.95 16.70 4.22
N LYS A 71 0.65 17.70 5.07
CA LYS A 71 -0.29 17.55 6.19
C LYS A 71 -1.70 17.20 5.69
N SER A 72 -2.20 17.95 4.73
CA SER A 72 -3.54 17.72 4.17
C SER A 72 -3.64 16.36 3.46
N ILE A 73 -2.59 15.94 2.78
CA ILE A 73 -2.52 14.62 2.15
C ILE A 73 -2.55 13.52 3.22
N LYS A 74 -1.71 13.62 4.26
CA LYS A 74 -1.64 12.63 5.35
C LYS A 74 -2.96 12.46 6.10
N GLU A 75 -3.78 13.49 6.21
CA GLU A 75 -5.12 13.39 6.79
C GLU A 75 -6.10 12.54 5.95
N ASN A 76 -5.83 12.37 4.65
CA ASN A 76 -6.71 11.70 3.69
C ASN A 76 -6.19 10.34 3.19
N ILE A 77 -5.05 9.88 3.67
CA ILE A 77 -4.46 8.60 3.29
C ILE A 77 -4.31 7.68 4.50
N GLY A 78 -4.45 6.39 4.29
CA GLY A 78 -4.11 5.33 5.25
C GLY A 78 -2.81 4.66 4.84
N VAL A 79 -1.86 4.54 5.76
CA VAL A 79 -0.53 4.00 5.47
C VAL A 79 -0.23 2.82 6.38
N VAL A 80 0.18 1.69 5.79
CA VAL A 80 0.63 0.48 6.50
C VAL A 80 2.01 0.11 5.96
N LEU A 81 3.06 0.42 6.70
CA LEU A 81 4.45 0.13 6.34
C LEU A 81 5.03 -0.91 7.32
N GLY A 82 4.80 -2.19 7.01
CA GLY A 82 5.16 -3.29 7.88
C GLY A 82 4.19 -3.49 9.07
N GLY A 83 4.61 -4.28 10.05
CA GLY A 83 3.83 -4.55 11.27
C GLY A 83 3.83 -3.39 12.27
N ILE A 84 3.07 -3.56 13.34
CA ILE A 84 3.06 -2.59 14.47
C ILE A 84 4.16 -2.99 15.45
N ASP A 85 5.38 -2.55 15.22
CA ASP A 85 6.52 -2.85 16.10
C ASP A 85 6.68 -1.86 17.27
N PHE A 86 5.93 -0.74 17.21
CA PHE A 86 5.96 0.28 18.25
C PHE A 86 4.92 -0.02 19.35
N TYR A 87 5.33 0.13 20.59
CA TYR A 87 4.48 -0.08 21.77
C TYR A 87 3.78 -1.46 21.87
N PRO A 88 4.49 -2.59 21.69
CA PRO A 88 3.87 -3.92 21.64
C PRO A 88 3.04 -4.28 22.88
N LYS A 89 3.40 -3.74 24.06
CA LYS A 89 2.70 -3.99 25.34
C LYS A 89 1.55 -3.03 25.62
N LYS A 90 1.28 -2.06 24.73
CA LYS A 90 0.14 -1.16 24.92
C LYS A 90 -1.14 -1.78 24.36
N LYS A 91 -2.26 -1.48 25.02
CA LYS A 91 -3.59 -1.87 24.52
C LYS A 91 -3.92 -1.13 23.24
N ILE A 92 -4.62 -1.78 22.34
CA ILE A 92 -5.09 -1.21 21.06
C ILE A 92 -5.92 0.05 21.32
N ALA A 93 -6.82 0.03 22.31
CA ALA A 93 -7.63 1.20 22.69
C ALA A 93 -6.77 2.44 22.99
N VAL A 94 -5.61 2.27 23.62
CA VAL A 94 -4.69 3.38 23.92
C VAL A 94 -4.06 3.94 22.65
N LEU A 95 -3.62 3.05 21.75
CA LEU A 95 -3.04 3.47 20.46
C LEU A 95 -4.09 4.17 19.59
N THR A 96 -5.31 3.65 19.55
CA THR A 96 -6.42 4.27 18.85
C THR A 96 -6.74 5.66 19.40
N ASP A 97 -6.77 5.81 20.74
CA ASP A 97 -7.05 7.11 21.38
C ASP A 97 -6.00 8.16 21.01
N VAL A 98 -4.73 7.77 20.90
CA VAL A 98 -3.67 8.65 20.41
C VAL A 98 -3.85 8.95 18.93
N THR A 99 -4.05 7.91 18.09
CA THR A 99 -4.13 8.03 16.64
C THR A 99 -5.28 8.93 16.20
N ARG A 100 -6.48 8.76 16.76
CA ARG A 100 -7.68 9.53 16.38
C ARG A 100 -7.53 11.05 16.55
N ARG A 101 -6.61 11.50 17.42
CA ARG A 101 -6.37 12.94 17.68
C ARG A 101 -5.68 13.63 16.49
N PHE A 102 -5.08 12.88 15.60
CA PHE A 102 -4.43 13.40 14.40
C PHE A 102 -5.39 13.57 13.21
N TYR A 103 -6.63 13.05 13.31
CA TYR A 103 -7.57 13.03 12.21
C TYR A 103 -8.85 13.79 12.56
N THR A 104 -9.14 14.85 11.80
CA THR A 104 -10.33 15.68 11.99
C THR A 104 -11.62 14.94 11.61
N ASN A 105 -11.53 14.01 10.66
CA ASN A 105 -12.67 13.25 10.11
C ASN A 105 -12.83 11.86 10.76
N TRP A 106 -12.39 11.70 12.01
CA TRP A 106 -12.52 10.43 12.71
C TRP A 106 -13.98 10.06 12.98
N ASP A 107 -14.34 8.85 12.61
CA ASP A 107 -15.66 8.26 12.82
C ASP A 107 -15.57 7.06 13.79
N GLN A 108 -16.01 7.29 15.03
CA GLN A 108 -15.92 6.27 16.07
C GLN A 108 -16.87 5.08 15.84
N GLU A 109 -17.99 5.27 15.13
CA GLU A 109 -18.91 4.18 14.82
C GLU A 109 -18.32 3.26 13.75
N LYS A 110 -17.71 3.84 12.70
CA LYS A 110 -16.97 3.07 11.70
C LYS A 110 -15.82 2.30 12.34
N TYR A 111 -15.08 2.91 13.26
CA TYR A 111 -14.01 2.22 13.98
C TYR A 111 -14.53 0.97 14.70
N ARG A 112 -15.60 1.10 15.49
CA ARG A 112 -16.23 -0.03 16.18
C ARG A 112 -16.73 -1.10 15.21
N HIS A 113 -17.35 -0.68 14.10
CA HIS A 113 -17.81 -1.58 13.05
C HIS A 113 -16.66 -2.40 12.47
N TYR A 114 -15.54 -1.76 12.11
CA TYR A 114 -14.38 -2.48 11.55
C TYR A 114 -13.69 -3.40 12.57
N LEU A 115 -13.58 -3.00 13.82
CA LEU A 115 -13.06 -3.90 14.86
C LEU A 115 -13.93 -5.15 15.01
N HIS A 116 -15.23 -4.98 15.03
CA HIS A 116 -16.17 -6.10 15.09
C HIS A 116 -16.05 -7.00 13.85
N LEU A 117 -16.03 -6.40 12.65
CA LEU A 117 -15.89 -7.11 11.38
C LEU A 117 -14.59 -7.94 11.31
N PHE A 118 -13.50 -7.42 11.89
CA PHE A 118 -12.19 -8.07 11.87
C PHE A 118 -11.93 -8.94 13.10
N GLY A 119 -12.89 -9.06 14.01
CA GLY A 119 -12.76 -9.86 15.24
C GLY A 119 -11.67 -9.34 16.19
N ILE A 120 -11.45 -8.02 16.24
CA ILE A 120 -10.39 -7.41 17.03
C ILE A 120 -10.98 -6.86 18.35
N ASP A 121 -10.50 -7.39 19.49
CA ASP A 121 -10.83 -6.86 20.81
C ASP A 121 -9.84 -5.74 21.17
N GLU A 122 -10.35 -4.51 21.32
CA GLU A 122 -9.54 -3.33 21.65
C GLU A 122 -8.87 -3.38 23.05
N LYS A 123 -9.29 -4.32 23.91
CA LYS A 123 -8.67 -4.55 25.22
C LYS A 123 -7.36 -5.32 25.11
N LYS A 124 -7.12 -6.02 24.00
CA LYS A 124 -5.87 -6.73 23.72
C LYS A 124 -4.71 -5.76 23.55
N ARG A 125 -3.51 -6.25 23.84
CA ARG A 125 -2.26 -5.55 23.52
C ARG A 125 -1.86 -5.88 22.06
N VAL A 126 -1.01 -5.04 21.49
CA VAL A 126 -0.50 -5.25 20.12
C VAL A 126 0.19 -6.60 19.97
N ASP A 127 1.01 -7.01 20.95
CA ASP A 127 1.73 -8.30 20.96
C ASP A 127 0.82 -9.53 21.07
N GLN A 128 -0.46 -9.35 21.32
CA GLN A 128 -1.47 -10.41 21.36
C GLN A 128 -2.25 -10.56 20.04
N LEU A 129 -1.97 -9.71 19.06
CA LEU A 129 -2.54 -9.81 17.72
C LEU A 129 -1.64 -10.63 16.81
N SER A 130 -2.23 -11.47 15.96
CA SER A 130 -1.49 -12.06 14.84
C SER A 130 -1.08 -10.95 13.85
N SER A 131 -0.08 -11.22 13.01
CA SER A 131 0.35 -10.27 11.97
C SER A 131 -0.81 -9.82 11.07
N GLY A 132 -1.68 -10.74 10.66
CA GLY A 132 -2.87 -10.43 9.90
C GLY A 132 -3.86 -9.53 10.65
N MET A 133 -4.07 -9.76 11.95
CA MET A 133 -4.91 -8.90 12.78
C MET A 133 -4.29 -7.49 12.95
N GLN A 134 -2.96 -7.38 13.03
CA GLN A 134 -2.29 -6.08 13.07
C GLN A 134 -2.53 -5.28 11.79
N VAL A 135 -2.38 -5.91 10.62
CA VAL A 135 -2.68 -5.26 9.33
C VAL A 135 -4.16 -4.85 9.25
N LYS A 136 -5.10 -5.73 9.62
CA LYS A 136 -6.53 -5.43 9.67
C LYS A 136 -6.84 -4.27 10.63
N TYR A 137 -6.17 -4.19 11.77
CA TYR A 137 -6.31 -3.07 12.71
C TYR A 137 -5.83 -1.73 12.08
N MET A 138 -4.67 -1.72 11.41
CA MET A 138 -4.19 -0.51 10.72
C MET A 138 -5.16 -0.06 9.61
N ILE A 139 -5.73 -1.01 8.87
CA ILE A 139 -6.77 -0.73 7.88
C ILE A 139 -8.03 -0.18 8.56
N ALA A 140 -8.45 -0.74 9.70
CA ALA A 140 -9.59 -0.22 10.46
C ALA A 140 -9.37 1.25 10.87
N LEU A 141 -8.18 1.61 11.35
CA LEU A 141 -7.83 3.00 11.66
C LEU A 141 -7.98 3.90 10.41
N ALA A 142 -7.40 3.48 9.28
CA ALA A 142 -7.44 4.23 8.03
C ALA A 142 -8.88 4.46 7.52
N LEU A 143 -9.71 3.42 7.55
CA LEU A 143 -11.10 3.51 7.13
C LEU A 143 -11.95 4.35 8.11
N SER A 144 -11.56 4.43 9.38
CA SER A 144 -12.26 5.20 10.41
C SER A 144 -12.07 6.71 10.28
N HIS A 145 -10.98 7.18 9.67
CA HIS A 145 -10.81 8.59 9.33
C HIS A 145 -11.14 8.90 7.86
N ASN A 146 -11.83 7.97 7.17
CA ASN A 146 -12.29 8.13 5.79
C ASN A 146 -11.16 8.30 4.77
N ALA A 147 -10.02 7.62 4.95
CA ALA A 147 -8.95 7.64 3.96
C ALA A 147 -9.46 7.33 2.54
N ALA A 148 -9.14 8.20 1.60
CA ALA A 148 -9.48 8.04 0.18
C ALA A 148 -8.48 7.14 -0.56
N LEU A 149 -7.29 6.97 0.02
CA LEU A 149 -6.22 6.14 -0.54
C LEU A 149 -5.56 5.33 0.57
N LEU A 150 -5.39 4.03 0.35
CA LEU A 150 -4.59 3.14 1.19
C LEU A 150 -3.27 2.82 0.51
N ILE A 151 -2.17 2.90 1.26
CA ILE A 151 -0.82 2.57 0.80
C ILE A 151 -0.25 1.52 1.76
N LEU A 152 0.02 0.31 1.25
CA LEU A 152 0.45 -0.81 2.07
C LEU A 152 1.76 -1.39 1.53
N ASP A 153 2.75 -1.53 2.40
CA ASP A 153 4.03 -2.17 2.04
C ASP A 153 4.06 -3.61 2.55
N GLU A 154 4.08 -4.56 1.60
CA GLU A 154 4.11 -6.01 1.84
C GLU A 154 3.03 -6.49 2.86
N PRO A 155 1.75 -6.09 2.74
CA PRO A 155 0.74 -6.35 3.78
C PRO A 155 0.41 -7.83 3.96
N THR A 156 0.72 -8.67 2.99
CA THR A 156 0.47 -10.11 2.99
C THR A 156 1.69 -10.93 3.42
N SER A 157 2.84 -10.28 3.59
CA SER A 157 4.09 -10.95 3.97
C SER A 157 3.99 -11.58 5.36
N GLY A 158 4.40 -12.86 5.46
CA GLY A 158 4.38 -13.60 6.73
C GLY A 158 2.97 -14.01 7.21
N LEU A 159 1.92 -13.82 6.40
CA LEU A 159 0.60 -14.33 6.69
C LEU A 159 0.45 -15.79 6.26
N ASP A 160 -0.33 -16.55 7.03
CA ASP A 160 -0.81 -17.85 6.57
C ASP A 160 -1.74 -17.71 5.34
N PRO A 161 -1.95 -18.78 4.55
CA PRO A 161 -2.71 -18.69 3.30
C PRO A 161 -4.14 -18.16 3.47
N VAL A 162 -4.83 -18.51 4.57
CA VAL A 162 -6.22 -18.08 4.83
C VAL A 162 -6.25 -16.58 5.12
N SER A 163 -5.41 -16.12 6.04
CA SER A 163 -5.31 -14.69 6.38
C SER A 163 -4.90 -13.84 5.18
N ARG A 164 -4.05 -14.37 4.29
CA ARG A 164 -3.66 -13.71 3.03
C ARG A 164 -4.84 -13.56 2.09
N ASP A 165 -5.60 -14.61 1.89
CA ASP A 165 -6.79 -14.62 1.03
C ASP A 165 -7.84 -13.63 1.54
N GLU A 166 -8.14 -13.64 2.82
CA GLU A 166 -9.05 -12.69 3.45
C GLU A 166 -8.59 -11.23 3.29
N LEU A 167 -7.28 -10.98 3.39
CA LEU A 167 -6.74 -9.63 3.23
C LEU A 167 -6.82 -9.14 1.79
N THR A 168 -6.46 -9.96 0.81
CA THR A 168 -6.54 -9.60 -0.62
C THR A 168 -8.00 -9.34 -1.04
N GLU A 169 -8.93 -10.18 -0.58
CA GLU A 169 -10.35 -9.96 -0.80
C GLU A 169 -10.85 -8.65 -0.15
N LEU A 170 -10.40 -8.35 1.06
CA LEU A 170 -10.71 -7.08 1.73
C LEU A 170 -10.22 -5.87 0.93
N LEU A 171 -8.98 -5.90 0.39
CA LEU A 171 -8.44 -4.82 -0.44
C LEU A 171 -9.31 -4.59 -1.68
N GLY A 172 -9.73 -5.66 -2.35
CA GLY A 172 -10.66 -5.57 -3.49
C GLY A 172 -12.00 -4.94 -3.10
N ARG A 173 -12.58 -5.35 -1.97
CA ARG A 173 -13.85 -4.79 -1.46
C ARG A 173 -13.75 -3.30 -1.08
N ILE A 174 -12.63 -2.85 -0.55
CA ILE A 174 -12.41 -1.45 -0.18
C ILE A 174 -12.49 -0.53 -1.39
N ALA A 175 -12.01 -0.96 -2.56
CA ALA A 175 -12.02 -0.16 -3.78
C ALA A 175 -13.26 -0.42 -4.67
N ALA A 176 -14.11 -1.40 -4.34
CA ALA A 176 -15.21 -1.85 -5.19
C ALA A 176 -16.24 -0.77 -5.54
N ASP A 177 -16.42 0.23 -4.68
CA ASP A 177 -17.32 1.36 -4.94
C ASP A 177 -16.70 2.50 -5.78
N GLY A 178 -15.43 2.35 -6.20
CA GLY A 178 -14.68 3.34 -6.97
C GLY A 178 -14.29 4.62 -6.21
N ARG A 179 -14.65 4.72 -4.93
CA ARG A 179 -14.39 5.91 -4.12
C ARG A 179 -13.02 5.91 -3.47
N ARG A 180 -12.48 4.71 -3.20
CA ARG A 180 -11.18 4.54 -2.57
C ARG A 180 -10.22 3.86 -3.52
N SER A 181 -8.97 4.25 -3.42
CA SER A 181 -7.87 3.62 -4.15
C SER A 181 -6.97 2.85 -3.20
N VAL A 182 -6.33 1.82 -3.71
CA VAL A 182 -5.37 1.02 -2.95
C VAL A 182 -4.09 0.86 -3.76
N LEU A 183 -2.96 1.18 -3.17
CA LEU A 183 -1.63 0.80 -3.66
C LEU A 183 -1.01 -0.16 -2.64
N PHE A 184 -0.67 -1.37 -3.06
CA PHE A 184 0.04 -2.30 -2.16
C PHE A 184 1.24 -2.92 -2.85
N SER A 185 2.35 -3.00 -2.13
CA SER A 185 3.53 -3.69 -2.63
C SER A 185 3.46 -5.18 -2.29
N THR A 186 3.98 -6.01 -3.18
CA THR A 186 4.14 -7.44 -2.95
C THR A 186 5.23 -8.03 -3.85
N HIS A 187 5.78 -9.16 -3.46
CA HIS A 187 6.61 -10.01 -4.33
C HIS A 187 5.87 -11.29 -4.75
N ILE A 188 4.58 -11.42 -4.36
CA ILE A 188 3.75 -12.60 -4.57
C ILE A 188 2.71 -12.30 -5.65
N THR A 189 2.86 -12.92 -6.81
CA THR A 189 2.00 -12.66 -7.98
C THR A 189 0.55 -13.08 -7.76
N SER A 190 0.31 -14.16 -7.01
CA SER A 190 -1.05 -14.63 -6.72
C SER A 190 -1.90 -13.62 -5.94
N ASP A 191 -1.29 -12.73 -5.16
CA ASP A 191 -2.03 -11.69 -4.44
C ASP A 191 -2.62 -10.67 -5.40
N LEU A 192 -1.87 -10.36 -6.48
CA LEU A 192 -2.33 -9.42 -7.52
C LEU A 192 -3.51 -9.97 -8.29
N GLU A 193 -3.47 -11.25 -8.65
CA GLU A 193 -4.52 -11.90 -9.45
C GLU A 193 -5.89 -11.87 -8.77
N LYS A 194 -5.91 -11.78 -7.44
CA LYS A 194 -7.14 -11.79 -6.65
C LYS A 194 -7.84 -10.43 -6.55
N CYS A 195 -7.08 -9.34 -6.55
CA CYS A 195 -7.69 -8.04 -6.25
C CYS A 195 -7.18 -6.87 -7.09
N ALA A 196 -6.01 -6.99 -7.73
CA ALA A 196 -5.44 -5.85 -8.46
C ALA A 196 -6.07 -5.70 -9.85
N SER A 197 -6.53 -4.50 -10.17
CA SER A 197 -6.94 -4.09 -11.51
C SER A 197 -5.78 -3.53 -12.33
N HIS A 198 -4.78 -2.96 -11.65
CA HIS A 198 -3.59 -2.34 -12.23
C HIS A 198 -2.33 -2.86 -11.57
N ILE A 199 -1.22 -2.71 -12.27
CA ILE A 199 0.08 -3.17 -11.82
C ILE A 199 1.17 -2.18 -12.22
N ALA A 200 2.16 -1.99 -11.32
CA ALA A 200 3.45 -1.40 -11.63
C ALA A 200 4.53 -2.43 -11.26
N PHE A 201 5.37 -2.81 -12.21
CA PHE A 201 6.47 -3.76 -12.01
C PHE A 201 7.80 -3.02 -11.95
N ILE A 202 8.49 -3.16 -10.82
CA ILE A 202 9.83 -2.58 -10.61
C ILE A 202 10.88 -3.67 -10.55
N LYS A 203 12.01 -3.43 -11.23
CA LYS A 203 13.21 -4.27 -11.20
C LYS A 203 14.44 -3.37 -11.16
N ASP A 204 15.37 -3.67 -10.25
CA ASP A 204 16.66 -2.97 -10.12
C ASP A 204 16.52 -1.44 -10.07
N GLY A 205 15.50 -0.96 -9.35
CA GLY A 205 15.22 0.47 -9.16
C GLY A 205 14.55 1.16 -10.35
N GLN A 206 14.06 0.44 -11.36
CA GLN A 206 13.42 1.00 -12.56
C GLN A 206 12.06 0.36 -12.81
N ILE A 207 11.08 1.14 -13.28
CA ILE A 207 9.79 0.61 -13.72
C ILE A 207 9.97 -0.09 -15.06
N GLN A 208 9.58 -1.36 -15.09
CA GLN A 208 9.61 -2.18 -16.30
C GLN A 208 8.24 -2.21 -17.00
N TYR A 209 7.18 -2.06 -16.23
CA TYR A 209 5.81 -2.04 -16.74
C TYR A 209 4.92 -1.24 -15.80
N THR A 210 3.95 -0.53 -16.34
CA THR A 210 2.82 0.04 -15.62
C THR A 210 1.58 0.01 -16.50
N GLY A 211 0.44 -0.41 -15.97
CA GLY A 211 -0.81 -0.52 -16.72
C GLY A 211 -1.83 -1.43 -16.06
N THR A 212 -2.79 -1.93 -16.85
CA THR A 212 -3.80 -2.88 -16.37
C THR A 212 -3.22 -4.27 -16.19
N MET A 213 -3.86 -5.09 -15.33
CA MET A 213 -3.48 -6.51 -15.17
C MET A 213 -3.62 -7.30 -16.48
N ASP A 214 -4.64 -7.02 -17.28
CA ASP A 214 -4.83 -7.71 -18.58
C ASP A 214 -3.73 -7.32 -19.58
N GLY A 215 -3.36 -6.03 -19.62
CA GLY A 215 -2.22 -5.56 -20.42
C GLY A 215 -0.91 -6.21 -19.99
N PHE A 216 -0.69 -6.37 -18.69
CA PHE A 216 0.49 -7.06 -18.15
C PHE A 216 0.53 -8.52 -18.57
N ARG A 217 -0.58 -9.25 -18.43
CA ARG A 217 -0.69 -10.64 -18.86
C ARG A 217 -0.42 -10.80 -20.35
N ALA A 218 -1.01 -9.93 -21.19
CA ALA A 218 -0.79 -9.95 -22.62
C ALA A 218 0.68 -9.67 -22.99
N HIS A 219 1.30 -8.68 -22.36
CA HIS A 219 2.70 -8.32 -22.59
C HIS A 219 3.67 -9.47 -22.27
N TYR A 220 3.51 -10.13 -21.12
CA TYR A 220 4.38 -11.22 -20.71
C TYR A 220 4.03 -12.57 -21.33
N ALA A 221 2.78 -12.80 -21.78
CA ALA A 221 2.42 -13.96 -22.58
C ALA A 221 3.10 -13.93 -23.97
N TYR A 222 3.20 -12.74 -24.57
CA TYR A 222 3.89 -12.54 -25.85
C TYR A 222 5.40 -12.83 -25.74
N LEU A 223 6.05 -12.38 -24.68
CA LEU A 223 7.46 -12.65 -24.42
C LEU A 223 7.76 -14.14 -24.20
N ARG A 224 6.81 -14.91 -23.62
CA ARG A 224 6.94 -16.37 -23.45
C ARG A 224 6.87 -17.14 -24.76
N GLN A 225 6.23 -16.59 -25.80
CA GLN A 225 6.12 -17.25 -27.12
C GLN A 225 7.31 -16.98 -28.05
N GLY A 226 8.08 -15.92 -27.83
CA GLY A 226 9.13 -15.45 -28.72
C GLY A 226 10.57 -15.59 -28.24
N ASP A 227 10.83 -15.65 -26.93
CA ASP A 227 12.19 -15.70 -26.36
C ASP A 227 12.27 -16.66 -25.17
N ALA A 228 13.52 -17.15 -24.89
CA ALA A 228 13.82 -18.04 -23.78
C ALA A 228 13.26 -17.52 -22.44
N PRO A 229 12.83 -18.41 -21.51
CA PRO A 229 12.09 -18.02 -20.32
C PRO A 229 12.89 -17.05 -19.46
N MET A 230 12.38 -15.82 -19.31
CA MET A 230 12.88 -14.91 -18.27
C MET A 230 12.53 -15.53 -16.91
N THR A 231 13.53 -15.98 -16.19
CA THR A 231 13.42 -16.31 -14.76
C THR A 231 13.03 -15.05 -13.98
N LEU A 232 11.83 -15.07 -13.43
CA LEU A 232 11.31 -14.08 -12.48
C LEU A 232 12.09 -14.11 -11.17
#